data_163ec5fa9b6b3270cd843e76f4e7a228
#
_entry.id   163ec5fa9b6b3270cd843e76f4e7a228
#
_cell.length_a   1.000
_cell.length_b   1.000
_cell.length_c   1.000
_cell.angle_alpha   90.00
_cell.angle_beta   90.00
_cell.angle_gamma   90.00
#
_symmetry.space_group_name_H-M   'P 1'
#
loop_
_entity.id
_entity.type
_entity.pdbx_description
1 polymer ?
#
loop_
_entity_poly.entity_id
_entity_poly.type
_entity_poly.pdbx_seq_one_letter_code
_entity_poly.pdbx_strand_id
1 'polypeptide(L)'
;TGKRLMREDDDIDQNLPAVVTDMGYVRSKWVMEKIADLAAERGLPLMTFRLGYATCHSRTGAYADYQWWSRLARTCLEYRAVPLLRELREGLTTVDYMVEAISVIARQPSALGKKFNLVPSIPRCLTLDEFFGRLGRRAGRPLRQMPFDDWVSLWEDNRDAPLYPLLSMFRDNMYAGRSTVELYQDTYLWDCTNVEEHLRGSAVREPEFDDRLLDLYLAGLGGSAMR
;
A
#
# COMPACT_ATOMS: atom_id res chain seq x y z
N THR A 1 19.60 0.72 -10.19
CA THR A 1 18.61 -0.20 -10.76
C THR A 1 17.40 0.62 -11.14
N GLY A 2 17.01 0.61 -12.44
CA GLY A 2 15.86 1.36 -12.94
C GLY A 2 14.55 0.94 -12.25
N LYS A 3 13.59 1.86 -12.20
CA LYS A 3 12.24 1.58 -11.71
C LYS A 3 11.69 0.36 -12.46
N ARG A 4 11.30 -0.68 -11.71
CA ARG A 4 10.76 -1.89 -12.29
C ARG A 4 9.25 -1.76 -12.41
N LEU A 5 8.73 -1.88 -13.63
CA LEU A 5 7.29 -1.93 -13.88
C LEU A 5 6.80 -3.37 -13.70
N MET A 6 5.82 -3.56 -12.81
CA MET A 6 5.13 -4.84 -12.59
C MET A 6 3.85 -4.86 -13.40
N ARG A 7 3.82 -5.67 -14.45
CA ARG A 7 2.64 -5.80 -15.30
C ARG A 7 1.64 -6.79 -14.73
N GLU A 8 0.39 -6.62 -15.11
CA GLU A 8 -0.69 -7.50 -14.65
C GLU A 8 -0.51 -8.94 -15.11
N ASP A 9 0.02 -9.13 -16.33
CA ASP A 9 0.23 -10.45 -16.94
C ASP A 9 1.63 -11.03 -16.68
N ASP A 10 2.47 -10.35 -15.90
CA ASP A 10 3.80 -10.85 -15.56
C ASP A 10 3.71 -12.16 -14.76
N ASP A 11 4.61 -13.10 -15.07
CA ASP A 11 4.79 -14.30 -14.26
C ASP A 11 5.32 -13.91 -12.87
N ILE A 12 4.63 -14.34 -11.83
CA ILE A 12 5.02 -14.04 -10.44
C ILE A 12 6.36 -14.68 -10.05
N ASP A 13 6.80 -15.74 -10.75
CA ASP A 13 8.07 -16.42 -10.48
C ASP A 13 9.28 -15.52 -10.77
N GLN A 14 9.13 -14.47 -11.58
CA GLN A 14 10.19 -13.48 -11.79
C GLN A 14 10.63 -12.78 -10.50
N ASN A 15 9.77 -12.75 -9.47
CA ASN A 15 10.03 -12.13 -8.18
C ASN A 15 10.46 -13.13 -7.10
N LEU A 16 10.51 -14.41 -7.41
CA LEU A 16 10.83 -15.48 -6.44
C LEU A 16 12.12 -15.20 -5.65
N PRO A 17 13.22 -14.73 -6.24
CA PRO A 17 14.44 -14.40 -5.48
C PRO A 17 14.22 -13.34 -4.39
N ALA A 18 13.34 -12.35 -4.61
CA ALA A 18 12.98 -11.36 -3.60
C ALA A 18 12.01 -11.95 -2.58
N VAL A 19 11.02 -12.72 -3.04
CA VAL A 19 9.99 -13.32 -2.18
C VAL A 19 10.60 -14.27 -1.14
N VAL A 20 11.61 -15.08 -1.50
CA VAL A 20 12.23 -16.04 -0.55
C VAL A 20 13.00 -15.35 0.58
N THR A 21 13.41 -14.09 0.39
CA THR A 21 14.11 -13.29 1.39
C THR A 21 13.18 -12.37 2.18
N ASP A 22 11.89 -12.34 1.82
CA ASP A 22 10.90 -11.46 2.44
C ASP A 22 10.20 -12.14 3.63
N MET A 23 9.34 -11.38 4.31
CA MET A 23 8.55 -11.88 5.45
C MET A 23 7.54 -12.96 5.05
N GLY A 24 7.12 -13.76 6.02
CA GLY A 24 6.16 -14.86 5.81
C GLY A 24 4.85 -14.43 5.16
N TYR A 25 4.39 -13.19 5.40
CA TYR A 25 3.21 -12.62 4.76
C TYR A 25 3.39 -12.55 3.24
N VAL A 26 4.48 -11.96 2.74
CA VAL A 26 4.76 -11.84 1.30
C VAL A 26 4.89 -13.21 0.65
N ARG A 27 5.60 -14.13 1.30
CA ARG A 27 5.71 -15.53 0.85
C ARG A 27 4.34 -16.20 0.72
N SER A 28 3.46 -16.01 1.71
CA SER A 28 2.11 -16.60 1.67
C SER A 28 1.27 -16.04 0.52
N LYS A 29 1.41 -14.74 0.20
CA LYS A 29 0.71 -14.13 -0.94
C LYS A 29 1.20 -14.69 -2.28
N TRP A 30 2.51 -14.88 -2.43
CA TRP A 30 3.07 -15.54 -3.61
C TRP A 30 2.52 -16.97 -3.77
N VAL A 31 2.51 -17.76 -2.68
CA VAL A 31 1.96 -19.14 -2.71
C VAL A 31 0.48 -19.14 -3.10
N MET A 32 -0.32 -18.24 -2.54
CA MET A 32 -1.76 -18.13 -2.87
C MET A 32 -1.96 -17.83 -4.36
N GLU A 33 -1.22 -16.90 -4.92
CA GLU A 33 -1.33 -16.55 -6.34
C GLU A 33 -0.85 -17.70 -7.23
N LYS A 34 0.23 -18.39 -6.86
CA LYS A 34 0.71 -19.58 -7.59
C LYS A 34 -0.33 -20.71 -7.60
N ILE A 35 -1.01 -20.94 -6.49
CA ILE A 35 -2.12 -21.91 -6.42
C ILE A 35 -3.26 -21.49 -7.38
N ALA A 36 -3.59 -20.20 -7.42
CA ALA A 36 -4.61 -19.69 -8.35
C ALA A 36 -4.19 -19.88 -9.81
N ASP A 37 -2.94 -19.59 -10.16
CA ASP A 37 -2.41 -19.79 -11.51
C ASP A 37 -2.50 -21.27 -11.93
N LEU A 38 -2.06 -22.19 -11.07
CA LEU A 38 -2.14 -23.64 -11.32
C LEU A 38 -3.60 -24.13 -11.44
N ALA A 39 -4.53 -23.54 -10.71
CA ALA A 39 -5.94 -23.86 -10.83
C ALA A 39 -6.53 -23.34 -12.15
N ALA A 40 -6.14 -22.14 -12.59
CA ALA A 40 -6.53 -21.58 -13.87
C ALA A 40 -6.01 -22.43 -15.05
N GLU A 41 -4.76 -22.89 -15.00
CA GLU A 41 -4.19 -23.82 -15.98
C GLU A 41 -4.98 -25.13 -16.10
N ARG A 42 -5.64 -25.56 -15.03
CA ARG A 42 -6.53 -26.73 -14.99
C ARG A 42 -7.97 -26.43 -15.40
N GLY A 43 -8.24 -25.21 -15.88
CA GLY A 43 -9.54 -24.81 -16.41
C GLY A 43 -10.48 -24.20 -15.39
N LEU A 44 -10.02 -23.87 -14.16
CA LEU A 44 -10.86 -23.11 -13.22
C LEU A 44 -11.00 -21.65 -13.71
N PRO A 45 -12.24 -21.13 -13.91
CA PRO A 45 -12.44 -19.76 -14.36
C PRO A 45 -12.18 -18.79 -13.20
N LEU A 46 -11.00 -18.20 -13.17
CA LEU A 46 -10.56 -17.32 -12.09
C LEU A 46 -10.32 -15.88 -12.59
N MET A 47 -10.44 -14.95 -11.67
CA MET A 47 -9.93 -13.58 -11.78
C MET A 47 -9.05 -13.33 -10.56
N THR A 48 -7.87 -12.76 -10.76
CA THR A 48 -6.96 -12.46 -9.66
C THR A 48 -6.87 -10.95 -9.45
N PHE A 49 -7.21 -10.47 -8.25
CA PHE A 49 -7.11 -9.07 -7.87
C PHE A 49 -5.95 -8.88 -6.88
N ARG A 50 -4.93 -8.13 -7.30
CA ARG A 50 -3.82 -7.69 -6.45
C ARG A 50 -4.17 -6.32 -5.90
N LEU A 51 -4.50 -6.27 -4.63
CA LEU A 51 -4.97 -5.06 -3.98
C LEU A 51 -3.79 -4.23 -3.46
N GLY A 52 -3.81 -2.93 -3.74
CA GLY A 52 -2.97 -1.97 -3.06
C GLY A 52 -3.38 -1.78 -1.60
N TYR A 53 -2.91 -0.70 -0.98
CA TYR A 53 -3.24 -0.41 0.40
C TYR A 53 -4.55 0.38 0.51
N ALA A 54 -5.55 -0.20 1.20
CA ALA A 54 -6.81 0.47 1.51
C ALA A 54 -6.61 1.48 2.64
N THR A 55 -6.32 2.74 2.30
CA THR A 55 -6.00 3.80 3.26
C THR A 55 -7.21 4.16 4.12
N CYS A 56 -8.33 4.45 3.47
CA CYS A 56 -9.59 4.79 4.13
C CYS A 56 -10.78 4.64 3.16
N HIS A 57 -11.97 4.94 3.64
CA HIS A 57 -13.16 5.09 2.80
C HIS A 57 -13.26 6.55 2.30
N SER A 58 -13.42 6.78 1.01
CA SER A 58 -13.30 8.11 0.38
C SER A 58 -14.34 9.14 0.82
N ARG A 59 -15.48 8.71 1.37
CA ARG A 59 -16.58 9.58 1.81
C ARG A 59 -16.66 9.78 3.31
N THR A 60 -16.18 8.83 4.10
CA THR A 60 -16.33 8.84 5.56
C THR A 60 -15.01 8.95 6.30
N GLY A 61 -13.88 8.72 5.64
CA GLY A 61 -12.57 8.67 6.27
C GLY A 61 -12.34 7.43 7.16
N ALA A 62 -13.33 6.51 7.24
CA ALA A 62 -13.19 5.29 8.04
C ALA A 62 -12.00 4.46 7.56
N TYR A 63 -11.19 4.00 8.49
CA TYR A 63 -9.94 3.27 8.23
C TYR A 63 -9.73 2.14 9.24
N ALA A 64 -8.80 1.24 8.94
CA ALA A 64 -8.41 0.17 9.85
C ALA A 64 -7.18 0.61 10.67
N ASP A 65 -7.35 0.78 11.97
CA ASP A 65 -6.33 1.33 12.88
C ASP A 65 -5.17 0.36 13.18
N TYR A 66 -5.38 -0.94 12.97
CA TYR A 66 -4.38 -1.99 13.18
C TYR A 66 -3.39 -2.14 12.02
N GLN A 67 -3.66 -1.53 10.86
CA GLN A 67 -2.81 -1.65 9.68
C GLN A 67 -1.55 -0.80 9.83
N TRP A 68 -0.45 -1.27 9.20
CA TRP A 68 0.85 -0.63 9.35
C TRP A 68 0.88 0.82 8.86
N TRP A 69 0.21 1.15 7.73
CA TRP A 69 0.21 2.52 7.20
C TRP A 69 -0.54 3.51 8.11
N SER A 70 -1.67 3.09 8.67
CA SER A 70 -2.41 3.91 9.64
C SER A 70 -1.59 4.16 10.90
N ARG A 71 -0.88 3.13 11.37
CA ARG A 71 0.04 3.22 12.51
C ARG A 71 1.22 4.13 12.17
N LEU A 72 1.79 4.02 10.96
CA LEU A 72 2.84 4.90 10.45
C LEU A 72 2.37 6.35 10.42
N ALA A 73 1.19 6.62 9.86
CA ALA A 73 0.63 7.96 9.79
C ALA A 73 0.45 8.58 11.19
N ARG A 74 -0.10 7.83 12.14
CA ARG A 74 -0.26 8.28 13.53
C ARG A 74 1.09 8.55 14.18
N THR A 75 2.06 7.66 14.05
CA THR A 75 3.41 7.86 14.61
C THR A 75 4.09 9.08 14.01
N CYS A 76 4.03 9.26 12.68
CA CYS A 76 4.61 10.43 12.03
C CYS A 76 3.97 11.75 12.52
N LEU A 77 2.65 11.77 12.71
CA LEU A 77 1.93 12.95 13.22
C LEU A 77 2.24 13.23 14.71
N GLU A 78 2.33 12.19 15.53
CA GLU A 78 2.62 12.27 16.96
C GLU A 78 4.03 12.81 17.20
N TYR A 79 5.03 12.22 16.55
CA TYR A 79 6.44 12.61 16.70
C TYR A 79 6.86 13.75 15.78
N ARG A 80 5.96 14.27 14.94
CA ARG A 80 6.20 15.35 13.97
C ARG A 80 7.41 15.10 13.07
N ALA A 81 7.62 13.84 12.72
CA ALA A 81 8.75 13.41 11.92
C ALA A 81 8.36 12.28 10.96
N VAL A 82 9.03 12.20 9.83
CA VAL A 82 8.86 11.15 8.82
C VAL A 82 10.24 10.59 8.44
N PRO A 83 10.38 9.25 8.29
CA PRO A 83 11.66 8.67 7.90
C PRO A 83 12.00 8.97 6.45
N LEU A 84 13.28 9.20 6.16
CA LEU A 84 13.80 9.25 4.81
C LEU A 84 13.85 7.84 4.23
N LEU A 85 12.89 7.52 3.36
CA LEU A 85 12.80 6.25 2.63
C LEU A 85 12.61 6.55 1.15
N ARG A 86 13.69 6.36 0.39
CA ARG A 86 13.75 6.77 -1.01
C ARG A 86 12.74 6.01 -1.87
N GLU A 87 11.92 6.76 -2.61
CA GLU A 87 10.96 6.23 -3.59
C GLU A 87 10.08 5.08 -3.05
N LEU A 88 9.79 5.09 -1.75
CA LEU A 88 8.86 4.12 -1.17
C LEU A 88 7.42 4.47 -1.59
N ARG A 89 6.73 3.50 -2.19
CA ARG A 89 5.36 3.62 -2.68
C ARG A 89 4.54 2.42 -2.21
N GLU A 90 3.41 2.67 -1.59
CA GLU A 90 2.57 1.59 -1.02
C GLU A 90 1.30 1.30 -1.83
N GLY A 91 1.16 1.90 -2.99
CA GLY A 91 -0.05 1.69 -3.78
C GLY A 91 -1.31 2.11 -3.03
N LEU A 92 -1.29 3.32 -2.44
CA LEU A 92 -2.38 3.84 -1.60
C LEU A 92 -3.64 4.08 -2.42
N THR A 93 -4.77 3.50 -1.97
CA THR A 93 -6.08 3.71 -2.59
C THR A 93 -7.18 3.71 -1.51
N THR A 94 -8.46 3.73 -1.89
CA THR A 94 -9.57 3.71 -0.96
C THR A 94 -10.34 2.39 -1.03
N VAL A 95 -10.91 1.96 0.10
CA VAL A 95 -11.61 0.66 0.18
C VAL A 95 -12.85 0.63 -0.71
N ASP A 96 -13.58 1.72 -0.80
CA ASP A 96 -14.77 1.83 -1.65
C ASP A 96 -14.42 1.73 -3.14
N TYR A 97 -13.33 2.37 -3.59
CA TYR A 97 -12.83 2.18 -4.96
C TYR A 97 -12.52 0.70 -5.25
N MET A 98 -11.79 0.03 -4.34
CA MET A 98 -11.48 -1.40 -4.53
C MET A 98 -12.75 -2.24 -4.67
N VAL A 99 -13.74 -2.04 -3.80
CA VAL A 99 -14.99 -2.80 -3.80
C VAL A 99 -15.80 -2.52 -5.07
N GLU A 100 -15.92 -1.26 -5.46
CA GLU A 100 -16.65 -0.87 -6.68
C GLU A 100 -15.97 -1.42 -7.94
N ALA A 101 -14.64 -1.31 -8.02
CA ALA A 101 -13.85 -1.83 -9.15
C ALA A 101 -14.01 -3.34 -9.27
N ILE A 102 -13.81 -4.10 -8.19
CA ILE A 102 -14.03 -5.56 -8.19
C ILE A 102 -15.46 -5.90 -8.61
N SER A 103 -16.44 -5.18 -8.07
CA SER A 103 -17.86 -5.44 -8.39
C SER A 103 -18.21 -5.23 -9.87
N VAL A 104 -17.58 -4.24 -10.52
CA VAL A 104 -17.77 -3.97 -11.96
C VAL A 104 -17.03 -4.99 -12.80
N ILE A 105 -15.76 -5.26 -12.49
CA ILE A 105 -14.89 -6.15 -13.26
C ILE A 105 -15.39 -7.61 -13.17
N ALA A 106 -15.76 -8.07 -11.99
CA ALA A 106 -16.18 -9.45 -11.77
C ALA A 106 -17.47 -9.87 -12.51
N ARG A 107 -18.24 -8.91 -13.02
CA ARG A 107 -19.44 -9.17 -13.84
C ARG A 107 -19.14 -9.33 -15.33
N GLN A 108 -17.91 -9.11 -15.74
CA GLN A 108 -17.52 -9.12 -17.16
C GLN A 108 -16.90 -10.48 -17.53
N PRO A 109 -17.52 -11.26 -18.43
CA PRO A 109 -16.92 -12.51 -18.88
C PRO A 109 -15.51 -12.37 -19.47
N SER A 110 -15.21 -11.21 -20.07
CA SER A 110 -13.89 -10.89 -20.63
C SER A 110 -12.79 -10.73 -19.57
N ALA A 111 -13.14 -10.62 -18.28
CA ALA A 111 -12.20 -10.55 -17.17
C ALA A 111 -11.72 -11.94 -16.69
N LEU A 112 -12.38 -13.01 -17.12
CA LEU A 112 -11.99 -14.37 -16.76
C LEU A 112 -10.59 -14.68 -17.29
N GLY A 113 -9.75 -15.29 -16.46
CA GLY A 113 -8.38 -15.63 -16.74
C GLY A 113 -7.39 -14.46 -16.62
N LYS A 114 -7.86 -13.27 -16.26
CA LYS A 114 -7.02 -12.08 -16.14
C LYS A 114 -6.63 -11.76 -14.70
N LYS A 115 -5.54 -11.01 -14.56
CA LYS A 115 -5.06 -10.43 -13.31
C LYS A 115 -5.26 -8.91 -13.34
N PHE A 116 -5.53 -8.34 -12.18
CA PHE A 116 -5.88 -6.91 -12.03
C PHE A 116 -5.08 -6.30 -10.87
N ASN A 117 -4.26 -5.30 -11.17
CA ASN A 117 -3.53 -4.53 -10.15
C ASN A 117 -4.41 -3.37 -9.66
N LEU A 118 -5.21 -3.57 -8.61
CA LEU A 118 -6.02 -2.52 -7.99
C LEU A 118 -5.16 -1.65 -7.06
N VAL A 119 -4.28 -0.90 -7.68
CA VAL A 119 -3.37 0.09 -7.10
C VAL A 119 -3.56 1.41 -7.83
N PRO A 120 -3.02 2.54 -7.34
CA PRO A 120 -3.05 3.78 -8.09
C PRO A 120 -2.31 3.67 -9.42
N SER A 121 -2.86 4.28 -10.46
CA SER A 121 -2.14 4.49 -11.71
C SER A 121 -0.84 5.27 -11.48
N ILE A 122 0.15 5.08 -12.34
CA ILE A 122 1.50 5.65 -12.17
C ILE A 122 1.48 7.15 -11.85
N PRO A 123 0.67 8.01 -12.54
CA PRO A 123 0.62 9.44 -12.21
C PRO A 123 0.06 9.76 -10.82
N ARG A 124 -0.69 8.85 -10.23
CA ARG A 124 -1.36 9.03 -8.92
C ARG A 124 -0.70 8.27 -7.78
N CYS A 125 0.29 7.43 -8.09
CA CYS A 125 1.01 6.62 -7.10
C CYS A 125 2.00 7.50 -6.33
N LEU A 126 1.58 8.01 -5.17
CA LEU A 126 2.39 8.87 -4.33
C LEU A 126 3.55 8.11 -3.69
N THR A 127 4.68 8.79 -3.56
CA THR A 127 5.75 8.36 -2.65
C THR A 127 5.35 8.63 -1.19
N LEU A 128 6.07 7.99 -0.27
CA LEU A 128 5.94 8.28 1.17
C LEU A 128 6.12 9.78 1.45
N ASP A 129 7.15 10.40 0.87
CA ASP A 129 7.44 11.82 1.05
C ASP A 129 6.33 12.72 0.52
N GLU A 130 5.78 12.42 -0.65
CA GLU A 130 4.67 13.17 -1.23
C GLU A 130 3.41 13.07 -0.37
N PHE A 131 3.08 11.85 0.08
CA PHE A 131 1.91 11.63 0.95
C PHE A 131 2.06 12.36 2.28
N PHE A 132 3.16 12.13 3.00
CA PHE A 132 3.36 12.75 4.32
C PHE A 132 3.59 14.25 4.25
N GLY A 133 4.20 14.74 3.17
CA GLY A 133 4.32 16.17 2.90
C GLY A 133 2.94 16.84 2.76
N ARG A 134 2.01 16.21 2.04
CA ARG A 134 0.61 16.69 1.93
C ARG A 134 -0.12 16.58 3.27
N LEU A 135 -0.04 15.41 3.92
CA LEU A 135 -0.72 15.13 5.19
C LEU A 135 -0.28 16.10 6.29
N GLY A 136 1.01 16.35 6.44
CA GLY A 136 1.56 17.28 7.44
C GLY A 136 1.09 18.72 7.22
N ARG A 137 1.05 19.18 5.96
CA ARG A 137 0.49 20.51 5.63
C ARG A 137 -0.99 20.61 6.02
N ARG A 138 -1.81 19.59 5.68
CA ARG A 138 -3.24 19.58 6.06
C ARG A 138 -3.45 19.52 7.55
N ALA A 139 -2.62 18.79 8.28
CA ALA A 139 -2.66 18.75 9.74
C ALA A 139 -2.18 20.05 10.43
N GLY A 140 -1.73 21.07 9.68
CA GLY A 140 -1.12 22.28 10.23
C GLY A 140 0.19 22.00 10.99
N ARG A 141 0.82 20.87 10.74
CA ARG A 141 2.01 20.39 11.45
C ARG A 141 3.02 19.83 10.44
N PRO A 142 3.88 20.68 9.86
CA PRO A 142 4.93 20.20 8.96
C PRO A 142 5.75 19.09 9.63
N LEU A 143 5.97 18.00 8.92
CA LEU A 143 6.73 16.86 9.40
C LEU A 143 8.19 17.03 9.01
N ARG A 144 9.10 16.85 9.98
CA ARG A 144 10.53 16.90 9.74
C ARG A 144 11.00 15.59 9.13
N GLN A 145 11.68 15.62 8.00
CA GLN A 145 12.36 14.45 7.45
C GLN A 145 13.60 14.12 8.29
N MET A 146 13.82 12.84 8.58
CA MET A 146 14.94 12.35 9.38
C MET A 146 15.55 11.08 8.76
N PRO A 147 16.86 10.82 9.00
CA PRO A 147 17.42 9.50 8.73
C PRO A 147 16.57 8.40 9.37
N PHE A 148 16.49 7.26 8.70
CA PHE A 148 15.59 6.16 9.11
C PHE A 148 15.84 5.69 10.55
N ASP A 149 17.09 5.41 10.89
CA ASP A 149 17.46 4.96 12.25
C ASP A 149 17.16 5.99 13.34
N ASP A 150 17.47 7.28 13.08
CA ASP A 150 17.15 8.37 14.00
C ASP A 150 15.64 8.49 14.22
N TRP A 151 14.85 8.29 13.16
CA TRP A 151 13.40 8.33 13.25
C TRP A 151 12.84 7.14 14.04
N VAL A 152 13.36 5.93 13.85
CA VAL A 152 12.93 4.75 14.62
C VAL A 152 13.26 4.95 16.10
N SER A 153 14.42 5.50 16.43
CA SER A 153 14.85 5.78 17.79
C SER A 153 13.96 6.78 18.54
N LEU A 154 13.12 7.56 17.86
CA LEU A 154 12.16 8.43 18.53
C LEU A 154 11.06 7.67 19.29
N TRP A 155 10.70 6.47 18.85
CA TRP A 155 9.51 5.76 19.32
C TRP A 155 9.76 4.30 19.72
N GLU A 156 10.90 3.70 19.40
CA GLU A 156 11.14 2.27 19.62
C GLU A 156 11.07 1.84 21.09
N ASP A 157 11.39 2.71 22.02
CA ASP A 157 11.32 2.44 23.47
C ASP A 157 9.94 2.78 24.07
N ASN A 158 9.05 3.42 23.30
CA ASN A 158 7.70 3.78 23.75
C ASN A 158 6.70 2.69 23.34
N ARG A 159 6.29 1.86 24.31
CA ARG A 159 5.32 0.76 24.08
C ARG A 159 3.93 1.25 23.66
N ASP A 160 3.60 2.51 23.91
CA ASP A 160 2.32 3.12 23.54
C ASP A 160 2.37 3.76 22.14
N ALA A 161 3.54 3.83 21.51
CA ALA A 161 3.67 4.34 20.16
C ALA A 161 2.86 3.47 19.17
N PRO A 162 2.11 4.08 18.23
CA PRO A 162 1.22 3.33 17.33
C PRO A 162 1.94 2.22 16.54
N LEU A 163 3.20 2.43 16.17
CA LEU A 163 4.03 1.46 15.43
C LEU A 163 4.72 0.43 16.32
N TYR A 164 4.76 0.58 17.64
CA TYR A 164 5.50 -0.32 18.51
C TYR A 164 5.19 -1.81 18.27
N PRO A 165 3.92 -2.24 18.06
CA PRO A 165 3.61 -3.64 17.76
C PRO A 165 4.24 -4.20 16.49
N LEU A 166 4.76 -3.33 15.61
CA LEU A 166 5.39 -3.66 14.33
C LEU A 166 6.88 -3.34 14.32
N LEU A 167 7.50 -3.11 15.49
CA LEU A 167 8.90 -2.69 15.62
C LEU A 167 9.87 -3.62 14.87
N SER A 168 9.58 -4.93 14.84
CA SER A 168 10.39 -5.90 14.10
C SER A 168 10.50 -5.60 12.60
N MET A 169 9.47 -5.01 11.99
CA MET A 169 9.54 -4.60 10.57
C MET A 169 10.57 -3.49 10.31
N PHE A 170 10.94 -2.74 11.36
CA PHE A 170 11.84 -1.59 11.30
C PHE A 170 13.24 -1.89 11.82
N ARG A 171 13.39 -2.91 12.66
CA ARG A 171 14.67 -3.21 13.35
C ARG A 171 15.27 -4.55 12.99
N ASP A 172 14.44 -5.56 12.69
CA ASP A 172 14.98 -6.88 12.40
C ASP A 172 15.70 -6.88 11.05
N ASN A 173 16.89 -7.45 11.03
CA ASN A 173 17.64 -7.66 9.79
C ASN A 173 16.96 -8.74 8.95
N MET A 174 16.25 -8.34 7.92
CA MET A 174 15.60 -9.26 6.99
C MET A 174 16.56 -9.75 5.90
N TYR A 175 17.32 -8.83 5.31
CA TYR A 175 18.27 -9.17 4.26
C TYR A 175 19.36 -8.11 4.11
N ALA A 176 20.61 -8.53 4.00
CA ALA A 176 21.79 -7.67 3.73
C ALA A 176 21.93 -6.47 4.71
N GLY A 177 21.62 -6.68 5.99
CA GLY A 177 21.71 -5.65 7.01
C GLY A 177 20.55 -4.64 7.01
N ARG A 178 19.48 -4.89 6.24
CA ARG A 178 18.32 -4.01 6.14
C ARG A 178 17.08 -4.62 6.78
N SER A 179 16.27 -3.77 7.35
CA SER A 179 14.93 -4.10 7.84
C SER A 179 13.93 -4.29 6.67
N THR A 180 12.77 -4.87 6.96
CA THR A 180 11.70 -5.04 5.96
C THR A 180 11.32 -3.72 5.30
N VAL A 181 11.16 -2.65 6.09
CA VAL A 181 10.74 -1.34 5.58
C VAL A 181 11.83 -0.70 4.70
N GLU A 182 13.11 -0.86 5.06
CA GLU A 182 14.21 -0.37 4.22
C GLU A 182 14.32 -1.11 2.88
N LEU A 183 13.92 -2.39 2.84
CA LEU A 183 13.88 -3.17 1.60
C LEU A 183 12.79 -2.71 0.64
N TYR A 184 11.77 -2.01 1.13
CA TYR A 184 10.70 -1.45 0.30
C TYR A 184 11.06 -0.14 -0.39
N GLN A 185 12.25 0.40 -0.18
CA GLN A 185 12.75 1.54 -0.94
C GLN A 185 12.94 1.19 -2.42
N ASP A 186 12.84 2.19 -3.28
CA ASP A 186 12.89 2.03 -4.74
C ASP A 186 11.83 1.03 -5.25
N THR A 187 10.65 1.07 -4.66
CA THR A 187 9.53 0.15 -4.91
C THR A 187 9.10 0.19 -6.37
N TYR A 188 8.43 -0.87 -6.78
CA TYR A 188 7.90 -1.06 -8.12
C TYR A 188 6.81 -0.04 -8.46
N LEU A 189 6.70 0.25 -9.75
CA LEU A 189 5.49 0.82 -10.35
C LEU A 189 4.63 -0.33 -10.87
N TRP A 190 3.32 -0.15 -10.85
CA TRP A 190 2.38 -1.16 -11.32
C TRP A 190 1.64 -0.69 -12.55
N ASP A 191 1.57 -1.56 -13.55
CA ASP A 191 0.67 -1.42 -14.68
C ASP A 191 -0.74 -1.77 -14.26
N CYS A 192 -1.72 -0.97 -14.69
CA CYS A 192 -3.14 -1.13 -14.38
C CYS A 192 -3.98 -1.21 -15.67
N THR A 193 -3.39 -1.63 -16.78
CA THR A 193 -4.04 -1.64 -18.10
C THR A 193 -5.33 -2.45 -18.11
N ASN A 194 -5.33 -3.67 -17.52
CA ASN A 194 -6.53 -4.49 -17.42
C ASN A 194 -7.61 -3.83 -16.57
N VAL A 195 -7.23 -3.18 -15.45
CA VAL A 195 -8.17 -2.42 -14.62
C VAL A 195 -8.79 -1.28 -15.42
N GLU A 196 -7.97 -0.46 -16.07
CA GLU A 196 -8.42 0.70 -16.85
C GLU A 196 -9.34 0.29 -18.00
N GLU A 197 -9.01 -0.79 -18.72
CA GLU A 197 -9.84 -1.33 -19.79
C GLU A 197 -11.20 -1.78 -19.32
N HIS A 198 -11.26 -2.54 -18.21
CA HIS A 198 -12.51 -3.10 -17.70
C HIS A 198 -13.37 -2.09 -16.92
N LEU A 199 -12.78 -1.00 -16.45
CA LEU A 199 -13.53 0.11 -15.85
C LEU A 199 -13.95 1.18 -16.86
N ARG A 200 -13.50 1.10 -18.11
CA ARG A 200 -13.83 2.07 -19.15
C ARG A 200 -15.35 2.14 -19.37
N GLY A 201 -15.88 3.35 -19.30
CA GLY A 201 -17.32 3.59 -19.43
C GLY A 201 -18.13 3.35 -18.16
N SER A 202 -17.54 2.81 -17.09
CA SER A 202 -18.21 2.70 -15.79
C SER A 202 -18.21 4.05 -15.04
N ALA A 203 -18.96 4.12 -13.93
CA ALA A 203 -18.94 5.27 -13.03
C ALA A 203 -17.79 5.24 -12.01
N VAL A 204 -17.08 4.11 -11.92
CA VAL A 204 -15.97 3.95 -10.96
C VAL A 204 -14.80 4.85 -11.37
N ARG A 205 -14.27 5.59 -10.40
CA ARG A 205 -13.14 6.49 -10.61
C ARG A 205 -12.07 6.23 -9.57
N GLU A 206 -10.84 6.14 -10.03
CA GLU A 206 -9.66 6.07 -9.17
C GLU A 206 -9.61 7.28 -8.22
N PRO A 207 -9.46 7.05 -6.90
CA PRO A 207 -9.38 8.15 -5.94
C PRO A 207 -8.11 8.98 -6.12
N GLU A 208 -8.21 10.26 -5.81
CA GLU A 208 -7.08 11.15 -5.67
C GLU A 208 -6.94 11.57 -4.20
N PHE A 209 -5.72 11.52 -3.67
CA PHE A 209 -5.42 12.02 -2.32
C PHE A 209 -5.30 13.53 -2.34
N ASP A 210 -6.45 14.18 -2.66
CA ASP A 210 -6.64 15.62 -2.60
C ASP A 210 -6.80 16.11 -1.15
N ASP A 211 -6.91 17.40 -0.96
CA ASP A 211 -7.06 18.03 0.35
C ASP A 211 -8.29 17.51 1.10
N ARG A 212 -9.42 17.28 0.38
CA ARG A 212 -10.65 16.77 0.99
C ARG A 212 -10.48 15.35 1.53
N LEU A 213 -9.86 14.45 0.77
CA LEU A 213 -9.65 13.07 1.21
C LEU A 213 -8.66 13.01 2.37
N LEU A 214 -7.62 13.84 2.33
CA LEU A 214 -6.65 13.94 3.43
C LEU A 214 -7.30 14.50 4.71
N ASP A 215 -8.21 15.47 4.60
CA ASP A 215 -8.96 15.99 5.76
C ASP A 215 -9.86 14.91 6.38
N LEU A 216 -10.56 14.12 5.55
CA LEU A 216 -11.36 12.99 6.04
C LEU A 216 -10.49 11.94 6.72
N TYR A 217 -9.35 11.62 6.15
CA TYR A 217 -8.41 10.66 6.74
C TYR A 217 -7.86 11.15 8.07
N LEU A 218 -7.46 12.43 8.16
CA LEU A 218 -7.00 13.07 9.40
C LEU A 218 -8.08 13.06 10.47
N ALA A 219 -9.34 13.38 10.11
CA ALA A 219 -10.45 13.31 11.05
C ALA A 219 -10.65 11.89 11.60
N GLY A 220 -10.51 10.87 10.75
CA GLY A 220 -10.52 9.46 11.15
C GLY A 220 -9.40 9.15 12.14
N LEU A 221 -8.15 9.51 11.82
CA LEU A 221 -6.98 9.29 12.68
C LEU A 221 -7.11 9.97 14.04
N GLY A 222 -7.66 11.20 14.10
CA GLY A 222 -7.89 11.95 15.35
C GLY A 222 -9.02 11.38 16.20
N GLY A 223 -10.07 10.85 15.60
CA GLY A 223 -11.21 10.26 16.32
C GLY A 223 -10.88 8.93 17.02
N SER A 224 -9.82 8.25 16.65
CA SER A 224 -9.34 7.01 17.31
C SER A 224 -8.53 7.29 18.59
N ALA A 225 -7.99 8.49 18.75
CA ALA A 225 -7.21 8.89 19.94
C ALA A 225 -8.09 9.31 21.13
N MET A 226 -9.43 9.36 20.97
CA MET A 226 -10.39 9.76 22.00
C MET A 226 -11.31 8.62 22.48
N ARG A 227 -10.96 7.35 22.21
CA ARG A 227 -11.71 6.20 22.74
C ARG A 227 -10.84 5.29 23.59
#